data_b5df99b95742d33f5aae3ceb0ede9439
#
_entry.id   b5df99b95742d33f5aae3ceb0ede9439
#
_cell.length_a   1.000
_cell.length_b   1.000
_cell.length_c   1.000
_cell.angle_alpha   90.00
_cell.angle_beta   90.00
_cell.angle_gamma   90.00
#
_symmetry.space_group_name_H-M   'P 1'
#
loop_
_entity.id
_entity.type
_entity.pdbx_description
1 polymer ?
#
loop_
_entity_poly.entity_id
_entity_poly.type
_entity_poly.pdbx_seq_one_letter_code
_entity_poly.pdbx_strand_id
1 'polypeptide(L)'
;TAAIPTPLIEMFDRKFRHIVFLYDMDDTGRNESARRMDELSSFHVLRMELPISGAKGDKDISDYFASGKSAADFQVLITSMLEKLYSQTMMLLKSCEMDYNNPPESSKTVVSVNGVPLGTYDNLLCITGGEGTGKSNFVSALIAGTLADDTQNIDTLGFEVSPNYSDKAVLHYDTEQSEFQLFKNLSKTIKRIGLPAPPDFYHTFYLAPMSRKERISMIRDSMDLYYHRHGGIHLVVLEALQTLSVRPMMKRKALPLWMKCTAWPESTKPVSSVCCILCPTE
;
A
#
# COMPACT_ATOMS: atom_id res chain seq x y z
N THR A 1 -23.73 27.59 -4.36
CA THR A 1 -22.37 27.97 -4.73
C THR A 1 -21.85 27.02 -5.78
N ALA A 2 -21.35 27.54 -6.92
CA ALA A 2 -20.92 26.75 -8.07
C ALA A 2 -19.64 25.95 -7.71
N ALA A 3 -19.51 24.73 -8.25
CA ALA A 3 -18.28 23.95 -8.15
C ALA A 3 -17.09 24.68 -8.82
N ILE A 4 -15.86 24.33 -8.41
CA ILE A 4 -14.67 24.91 -9.04
C ILE A 4 -14.60 24.40 -10.49
N PRO A 5 -14.50 25.28 -11.49
CA PRO A 5 -14.47 24.85 -12.88
C PRO A 5 -13.25 23.97 -13.22
N THR A 6 -13.45 22.90 -13.97
CA THR A 6 -12.39 21.96 -14.38
C THR A 6 -11.15 22.65 -14.99
N PRO A 7 -11.27 23.67 -15.89
CA PRO A 7 -10.11 24.37 -16.44
C PRO A 7 -9.27 25.07 -15.36
N LEU A 8 -9.89 25.53 -14.28
CA LEU A 8 -9.18 26.16 -13.15
C LEU A 8 -8.40 25.11 -12.36
N ILE A 9 -8.97 23.92 -12.16
CA ILE A 9 -8.31 22.80 -11.48
C ILE A 9 -7.07 22.35 -12.29
N GLU A 10 -7.19 22.24 -13.61
CA GLU A 10 -6.06 21.90 -14.48
C GLU A 10 -4.95 22.96 -14.45
N MET A 11 -5.31 24.22 -14.31
CA MET A 11 -4.34 25.32 -14.16
C MET A 11 -3.60 25.22 -12.82
N PHE A 12 -4.29 24.84 -11.73
CA PHE A 12 -3.67 24.66 -10.42
C PHE A 12 -2.60 23.57 -10.46
N ASP A 13 -2.87 22.44 -11.08
CA ASP A 13 -1.93 21.32 -11.19
C ASP A 13 -0.62 21.71 -11.90
N ARG A 14 -0.70 22.61 -12.89
CA ARG A 14 0.46 22.98 -13.74
C ARG A 14 1.28 24.15 -13.21
N LYS A 15 0.71 25.05 -12.43
CA LYS A 15 1.32 26.37 -12.15
C LYS A 15 1.60 26.65 -10.69
N PHE A 16 0.91 26.01 -9.77
CA PHE A 16 0.95 26.39 -8.36
C PHE A 16 1.32 25.21 -7.46
N ARG A 17 2.20 25.43 -6.50
CA ARG A 17 2.56 24.43 -5.48
C ARG A 17 1.58 24.42 -4.33
N HIS A 18 1.05 25.60 -3.99
CA HIS A 18 0.13 25.80 -2.88
C HIS A 18 -1.07 26.60 -3.37
N ILE A 19 -2.24 26.20 -2.91
CA ILE A 19 -3.49 26.92 -3.11
C ILE A 19 -3.92 27.44 -1.74
N VAL A 20 -4.07 28.74 -1.59
CA VAL A 20 -4.51 29.35 -0.34
C VAL A 20 -5.94 29.84 -0.52
N PHE A 21 -6.84 29.29 0.29
CA PHE A 21 -8.19 29.79 0.39
C PHE A 21 -8.28 30.91 1.44
N LEU A 22 -8.83 32.02 1.00
CA LEU A 22 -9.18 33.15 1.83
C LEU A 22 -10.69 33.42 1.68
N TYR A 23 -11.45 33.00 2.66
CA TYR A 23 -12.90 33.18 2.77
C TYR A 23 -13.22 34.10 3.91
N ASP A 24 -14.48 34.55 3.96
CA ASP A 24 -14.98 35.32 5.11
C ASP A 24 -14.70 34.58 6.42
N MET A 25 -14.41 35.32 7.49
CA MET A 25 -14.09 34.75 8.81
C MET A 25 -15.34 34.43 9.63
N ASP A 26 -16.54 34.51 9.05
CA ASP A 26 -17.78 34.05 9.63
C ASP A 26 -17.99 32.53 9.48
N ASP A 27 -19.03 31.98 10.12
CA ASP A 27 -19.31 30.52 10.05
C ASP A 27 -19.63 30.04 8.64
N THR A 28 -20.24 30.89 7.81
CA THR A 28 -20.56 30.57 6.43
C THR A 28 -19.29 30.41 5.60
N GLY A 29 -18.35 31.34 5.71
CA GLY A 29 -17.06 31.29 5.04
C GLY A 29 -16.19 30.11 5.53
N ARG A 30 -16.26 29.81 6.82
CA ARG A 30 -15.59 28.65 7.43
C ARG A 30 -16.08 27.33 6.83
N ASN A 31 -17.38 27.13 6.77
CA ASN A 31 -17.99 25.92 6.22
C ASN A 31 -17.73 25.78 4.73
N GLU A 32 -17.84 26.87 3.96
CA GLU A 32 -17.58 26.85 2.53
C GLU A 32 -16.11 26.57 2.21
N SER A 33 -15.16 27.18 2.95
CA SER A 33 -13.74 26.89 2.77
C SER A 33 -13.40 25.42 3.07
N ALA A 34 -13.97 24.84 4.14
CA ALA A 34 -13.77 23.44 4.48
C ALA A 34 -14.25 22.52 3.34
N ARG A 35 -15.45 22.78 2.81
CA ARG A 35 -15.98 22.02 1.68
C ARG A 35 -15.10 22.11 0.44
N ARG A 36 -14.55 23.29 0.12
CA ARG A 36 -13.66 23.49 -1.03
C ARG A 36 -12.31 22.84 -0.85
N MET A 37 -11.78 22.84 0.36
CA MET A 37 -10.55 22.10 0.68
C MET A 37 -10.72 20.60 0.46
N ASP A 38 -11.88 20.04 0.81
CA ASP A 38 -12.21 18.65 0.58
C ASP A 38 -12.31 18.33 -0.94
N GLU A 39 -12.97 19.19 -1.73
CA GLU A 39 -13.02 19.08 -3.20
C GLU A 39 -11.64 19.07 -3.86
N LEU A 40 -10.67 19.78 -3.30
CA LEU A 40 -9.29 19.89 -3.77
C LEU A 40 -8.28 19.10 -2.93
N SER A 41 -8.71 18.06 -2.24
CA SER A 41 -7.87 17.26 -1.34
C SER A 41 -6.64 16.59 -2.02
N SER A 42 -6.62 16.53 -3.35
CA SER A 42 -5.45 16.07 -4.13
C SER A 42 -4.34 17.12 -4.28
N PHE A 43 -4.59 18.36 -3.89
CA PHE A 43 -3.64 19.48 -3.96
C PHE A 43 -3.19 19.89 -2.56
N HIS A 44 -2.07 20.61 -2.49
CA HIS A 44 -1.65 21.28 -1.26
C HIS A 44 -2.49 22.53 -1.03
N VAL A 45 -3.62 22.37 -0.34
CA VAL A 45 -4.57 23.43 -0.04
C VAL A 45 -4.40 23.89 1.38
N LEU A 46 -4.31 25.19 1.57
CA LEU A 46 -4.21 25.86 2.86
C LEU A 46 -5.39 26.81 3.03
N ARG A 47 -5.83 26.97 4.28
CA ARG A 47 -6.76 28.02 4.64
C ARG A 47 -6.01 29.11 5.37
N MET A 48 -6.20 30.34 4.95
CA MET A 48 -5.70 31.52 5.62
C MET A 48 -6.78 32.09 6.53
N GLU A 49 -6.42 32.38 7.76
CA GLU A 49 -7.27 33.08 8.69
C GLU A 49 -6.74 34.52 8.88
N LEU A 50 -7.62 35.49 8.69
CA LEU A 50 -7.33 36.89 8.97
C LEU A 50 -7.50 37.15 10.46
N PRO A 51 -6.69 38.03 11.09
CA PRO A 51 -6.84 38.40 12.50
C PRO A 51 -7.95 39.46 12.65
N ILE A 52 -9.19 39.07 12.31
CA ILE A 52 -10.40 39.86 12.38
C ILE A 52 -11.51 39.06 13.09
N SER A 53 -12.55 39.73 13.57
CA SER A 53 -13.54 39.12 14.48
C SER A 53 -14.53 38.15 13.81
N GLY A 54 -14.72 38.28 12.49
CA GLY A 54 -15.77 37.55 11.74
C GLY A 54 -17.17 38.16 11.90
N ALA A 55 -17.31 39.28 12.59
CA ALA A 55 -18.57 39.99 12.75
C ALA A 55 -18.92 40.81 11.51
N LYS A 56 -20.17 41.25 11.41
CA LYS A 56 -20.61 42.11 10.28
C LYS A 56 -19.78 43.40 10.23
N GLY A 57 -19.11 43.62 9.07
CA GLY A 57 -18.20 44.77 8.84
C GLY A 57 -16.76 44.52 9.37
N ASP A 58 -16.43 43.29 9.78
CA ASP A 58 -15.09 42.86 10.20
C ASP A 58 -14.89 41.37 9.89
N LYS A 59 -15.18 40.94 8.68
CA LYS A 59 -15.23 39.52 8.33
C LYS A 59 -14.47 39.11 7.07
N ASP A 60 -14.14 40.06 6.21
CA ASP A 60 -13.49 39.77 4.92
C ASP A 60 -12.18 40.55 4.73
N ILE A 61 -11.50 40.27 3.61
CA ILE A 61 -10.22 40.92 3.27
C ILE A 61 -10.39 42.44 3.07
N SER A 62 -11.54 42.90 2.64
CA SER A 62 -11.82 44.34 2.47
C SER A 62 -11.88 45.01 3.82
N ASP A 63 -12.57 44.42 4.76
CA ASP A 63 -12.63 44.85 6.15
C ASP A 63 -11.25 44.91 6.81
N TYR A 64 -10.43 43.84 6.55
CA TYR A 64 -9.04 43.81 7.04
C TYR A 64 -8.24 45.01 6.58
N PHE A 65 -8.29 45.36 5.29
CA PHE A 65 -7.57 46.52 4.77
C PHE A 65 -8.22 47.85 5.22
N ALA A 66 -9.54 47.87 5.36
CA ALA A 66 -10.26 49.06 5.85
C ALA A 66 -9.90 49.38 7.33
N SER A 67 -9.46 48.38 8.11
CA SER A 67 -8.97 48.60 9.49
C SER A 67 -7.58 49.22 9.56
N GLY A 68 -7.02 49.66 8.43
CA GLY A 68 -5.73 50.37 8.36
C GLY A 68 -4.50 49.43 8.16
N LYS A 69 -4.75 48.17 7.87
CA LYS A 69 -3.67 47.23 7.53
C LYS A 69 -3.16 47.45 6.11
N SER A 70 -1.86 47.27 5.93
CA SER A 70 -1.18 47.42 4.65
C SER A 70 -1.00 46.10 3.91
N ALA A 71 -0.63 46.19 2.62
CA ALA A 71 -0.18 44.99 1.87
C ALA A 71 1.04 44.31 2.48
N ALA A 72 1.92 45.07 3.15
CA ALA A 72 3.05 44.52 3.88
C ALA A 72 2.61 43.65 5.07
N ASP A 73 1.61 44.10 5.84
CA ASP A 73 1.03 43.34 6.94
C ASP A 73 0.41 42.03 6.42
N PHE A 74 -0.27 42.08 5.28
CA PHE A 74 -0.83 40.88 4.66
C PHE A 74 0.26 39.90 4.18
N GLN A 75 1.37 40.39 3.61
CA GLN A 75 2.50 39.59 3.20
C GLN A 75 3.15 38.87 4.43
N VAL A 76 3.21 39.53 5.58
CA VAL A 76 3.70 38.91 6.81
C VAL A 76 2.79 37.73 7.24
N LEU A 77 1.48 37.88 7.11
CA LEU A 77 0.55 36.78 7.42
C LEU A 77 0.75 35.58 6.50
N ILE A 78 0.92 35.80 5.19
CA ILE A 78 1.21 34.74 4.22
C ILE A 78 2.53 34.03 4.60
N THR A 79 3.57 34.80 4.85
CA THR A 79 4.89 34.25 5.21
C THR A 79 4.83 33.41 6.48
N SER A 80 4.18 33.92 7.52
CA SER A 80 4.01 33.21 8.80
C SER A 80 3.20 31.91 8.65
N MET A 81 2.18 31.92 7.82
CA MET A 81 1.40 30.70 7.52
C MET A 81 2.25 29.66 6.80
N LEU A 82 3.08 30.05 5.81
CA LEU A 82 3.99 29.15 5.09
C LEU A 82 5.09 28.61 6.00
N GLU A 83 5.68 29.45 6.85
CA GLU A 83 6.69 29.03 7.84
C GLU A 83 6.11 27.99 8.79
N LYS A 84 4.89 28.17 9.27
CA LYS A 84 4.21 27.20 10.12
C LYS A 84 3.97 25.88 9.41
N LEU A 85 3.59 25.91 8.12
CA LEU A 85 3.45 24.70 7.31
C LEU A 85 4.77 23.96 7.16
N TYR A 86 5.84 24.66 6.81
CA TYR A 86 7.17 24.07 6.69
C TYR A 86 7.70 23.54 8.01
N SER A 87 7.42 24.24 9.11
CA SER A 87 7.79 23.77 10.45
C SER A 87 7.11 22.45 10.80
N GLN A 88 5.80 22.29 10.53
CA GLN A 88 5.09 21.04 10.74
C GLN A 88 5.64 19.91 9.84
N THR A 89 5.89 20.20 8.57
CA THR A 89 6.49 19.23 7.64
C THR A 89 7.88 18.79 8.11
N MET A 90 8.70 19.73 8.55
CA MET A 90 10.05 19.43 9.06
C MET A 90 9.99 18.59 10.34
N MET A 91 9.05 18.84 11.24
CA MET A 91 8.85 18.00 12.43
C MET A 91 8.49 16.56 12.05
N LEU A 92 7.56 16.37 11.09
CA LEU A 92 7.18 15.05 10.61
C LEU A 92 8.35 14.35 9.89
N LEU A 93 9.07 15.06 9.04
CA LEU A 93 10.23 14.51 8.35
C LEU A 93 11.32 14.08 9.34
N LYS A 94 11.58 14.89 10.37
CA LYS A 94 12.57 14.56 11.40
C LYS A 94 12.17 13.32 12.19
N SER A 95 10.88 13.06 12.43
CA SER A 95 10.42 11.83 13.08
C SER A 95 10.55 10.59 12.19
N CYS A 96 10.66 10.77 10.88
CA CYS A 96 10.81 9.69 9.88
C CYS A 96 12.27 9.56 9.38
N GLU A 97 13.16 10.47 9.79
CA GLU A 97 14.57 10.45 9.39
C GLU A 97 15.29 9.28 10.07
N MET A 98 15.97 8.47 9.26
CA MET A 98 16.71 7.33 9.78
C MET A 98 17.95 7.79 10.52
N ASP A 99 18.10 7.39 11.78
CA ASP A 99 19.31 7.62 12.55
C ASP A 99 20.36 6.57 12.17
N TYR A 100 21.39 6.99 11.44
CA TYR A 100 22.48 6.12 11.04
C TYR A 100 23.25 5.50 12.22
N ASN A 101 23.30 6.19 13.37
CA ASN A 101 24.02 5.73 14.56
C ASN A 101 23.18 4.80 15.44
N ASN A 102 21.89 4.69 15.16
CA ASN A 102 20.96 3.81 15.86
C ASN A 102 20.14 3.00 14.85
N PRO A 103 20.76 2.02 14.18
CA PRO A 103 20.07 1.21 13.17
C PRO A 103 18.94 0.38 13.83
N PRO A 104 17.79 0.23 13.15
CA PRO A 104 16.73 -0.63 13.64
C PRO A 104 17.18 -2.09 13.65
N GLU A 105 16.51 -2.91 14.46
CA GLU A 105 16.72 -4.35 14.43
C GLU A 105 16.44 -4.92 13.03
N SER A 106 17.24 -5.90 12.62
CA SER A 106 17.03 -6.56 11.33
C SER A 106 15.79 -7.44 11.37
N SER A 107 14.94 -7.35 10.36
CA SER A 107 13.79 -8.24 10.21
C SER A 107 14.26 -9.70 10.09
N LYS A 108 13.55 -10.63 10.73
CA LYS A 108 13.86 -12.06 10.64
C LYS A 108 13.70 -12.56 9.20
N THR A 109 14.63 -13.38 8.76
CA THR A 109 14.63 -13.97 7.43
C THR A 109 13.61 -15.11 7.36
N VAL A 110 12.78 -15.11 6.33
CA VAL A 110 11.81 -16.18 6.02
C VAL A 110 12.32 -17.08 4.91
N VAL A 111 13.00 -16.50 3.92
CA VAL A 111 13.58 -17.21 2.79
C VAL A 111 14.99 -16.72 2.53
N SER A 112 15.96 -17.63 2.44
CA SER A 112 17.33 -17.32 2.05
C SER A 112 17.89 -18.34 1.03
N VAL A 113 19.02 -18.01 0.45
CA VAL A 113 19.84 -18.89 -0.39
C VAL A 113 21.29 -18.71 0.02
N ASN A 114 21.94 -19.80 0.42
CA ASN A 114 23.33 -19.79 0.89
C ASN A 114 23.57 -18.71 1.96
N GLY A 115 22.63 -18.57 2.90
CA GLY A 115 22.68 -17.58 3.97
C GLY A 115 22.37 -16.13 3.54
N VAL A 116 22.10 -15.87 2.25
CA VAL A 116 21.70 -14.56 1.75
C VAL A 116 20.19 -14.39 1.84
N PRO A 117 19.66 -13.45 2.64
CA PRO A 117 18.22 -13.22 2.75
C PRO A 117 17.61 -12.76 1.42
N LEU A 118 16.54 -13.44 0.99
CA LEU A 118 15.72 -13.06 -0.15
C LEU A 118 14.37 -12.48 0.28
N GLY A 119 13.79 -13.02 1.35
CA GLY A 119 12.54 -12.57 1.92
C GLY A 119 12.65 -12.50 3.44
N THR A 120 12.19 -11.40 4.01
CA THR A 120 12.14 -11.17 5.46
C THR A 120 10.71 -10.87 5.86
N TYR A 121 10.38 -10.98 7.16
CA TYR A 121 9.10 -10.47 7.65
C TYR A 121 8.92 -9.01 7.23
N ASP A 122 7.69 -8.57 7.03
CA ASP A 122 7.28 -7.24 6.59
C ASP A 122 7.69 -6.85 5.16
N ASN A 123 8.30 -7.75 4.41
CA ASN A 123 8.74 -7.51 3.05
C ASN A 123 7.99 -8.35 2.02
N LEU A 124 7.97 -7.83 0.80
CA LEU A 124 7.40 -8.48 -0.36
C LEU A 124 8.54 -9.11 -1.19
N LEU A 125 8.52 -10.43 -1.32
CA LEU A 125 9.36 -11.14 -2.29
C LEU A 125 8.58 -11.32 -3.59
N CYS A 126 9.13 -10.85 -4.70
CA CYS A 126 8.51 -10.96 -6.02
C CYS A 126 9.35 -11.85 -6.94
N ILE A 127 8.73 -12.92 -7.45
CA ILE A 127 9.36 -13.85 -8.39
C ILE A 127 8.76 -13.62 -9.76
N THR A 128 9.61 -13.31 -10.74
CA THR A 128 9.19 -13.02 -12.11
C THR A 128 9.87 -13.97 -13.10
N GLY A 129 9.21 -14.25 -14.23
CA GLY A 129 9.77 -15.10 -15.27
C GLY A 129 8.75 -15.39 -16.36
N GLY A 130 9.22 -15.80 -17.55
CA GLY A 130 8.38 -16.22 -18.66
C GLY A 130 7.55 -17.47 -18.37
N GLU A 131 6.71 -17.86 -19.32
CA GLU A 131 6.00 -19.15 -19.26
C GLU A 131 7.00 -20.32 -19.26
N GLY A 132 6.67 -21.39 -18.54
CA GLY A 132 7.50 -22.60 -18.49
C GLY A 132 8.81 -22.49 -17.70
N THR A 133 9.14 -21.35 -17.09
CA THR A 133 10.40 -21.16 -16.33
C THR A 133 10.42 -21.83 -14.96
N GLY A 134 9.36 -22.50 -14.55
CA GLY A 134 9.31 -23.26 -13.29
C GLY A 134 8.86 -22.48 -12.06
N LYS A 135 8.26 -21.28 -12.20
CA LYS A 135 7.77 -20.47 -11.08
C LYS A 135 6.90 -21.24 -10.09
N SER A 136 5.90 -21.98 -10.58
CA SER A 136 5.01 -22.77 -9.71
C SER A 136 5.74 -23.93 -9.00
N ASN A 137 6.81 -24.47 -9.58
CA ASN A 137 7.65 -25.48 -8.90
C ASN A 137 8.46 -24.82 -7.77
N PHE A 138 8.94 -23.61 -8.00
CA PHE A 138 9.62 -22.80 -7.01
C PHE A 138 8.68 -22.45 -5.84
N VAL A 139 7.47 -21.95 -6.14
CA VAL A 139 6.43 -21.69 -5.14
C VAL A 139 6.10 -22.94 -4.33
N SER A 140 5.94 -24.09 -5.00
CA SER A 140 5.72 -25.38 -4.36
C SER A 140 6.84 -25.76 -3.39
N ALA A 141 8.10 -25.47 -3.75
CA ALA A 141 9.25 -25.72 -2.90
C ALA A 141 9.28 -24.83 -1.65
N LEU A 142 8.99 -23.54 -1.81
CA LEU A 142 8.89 -22.59 -0.69
C LEU A 142 7.75 -22.96 0.28
N ILE A 143 6.56 -23.25 -0.24
CA ILE A 143 5.44 -23.69 0.58
C ILE A 143 5.80 -25.01 1.29
N ALA A 144 6.40 -25.97 0.59
CA ALA A 144 6.81 -27.22 1.21
C ALA A 144 7.80 -27.01 2.36
N GLY A 145 8.80 -26.14 2.20
CA GLY A 145 9.73 -25.79 3.26
C GLY A 145 9.05 -25.12 4.46
N THR A 146 8.02 -24.29 4.20
CA THR A 146 7.22 -23.63 5.26
C THR A 146 6.37 -24.64 6.06
N LEU A 147 5.80 -25.66 5.38
CA LEU A 147 4.91 -26.64 5.99
C LEU A 147 5.65 -27.78 6.70
N ALA A 148 6.94 -27.90 6.53
CA ALA A 148 7.72 -29.00 7.05
C ALA A 148 8.25 -28.69 8.46
N ASP A 149 8.21 -29.71 9.32
CA ASP A 149 8.84 -29.64 10.65
C ASP A 149 10.37 -29.72 10.56
N ASP A 150 10.89 -30.45 9.56
CA ASP A 150 12.31 -30.58 9.26
C ASP A 150 12.55 -30.36 7.78
N THR A 151 13.26 -29.28 7.45
CA THR A 151 13.59 -28.92 6.08
C THR A 151 14.80 -29.67 5.50
N GLN A 152 15.58 -30.39 6.32
CA GLN A 152 16.80 -31.08 5.87
C GLN A 152 16.53 -32.22 4.89
N ASN A 153 15.34 -32.82 4.97
CA ASN A 153 14.93 -33.94 4.13
C ASN A 153 13.99 -33.56 2.98
N ILE A 154 13.79 -32.27 2.75
CA ILE A 154 12.86 -31.76 1.73
C ILE A 154 13.62 -31.04 0.63
N ASP A 155 13.30 -31.37 -0.61
CA ASP A 155 13.79 -30.64 -1.77
C ASP A 155 13.13 -29.26 -1.87
N THR A 156 13.78 -28.25 -1.27
CA THR A 156 13.41 -26.85 -1.37
C THR A 156 14.08 -26.13 -2.56
N LEU A 157 14.64 -26.85 -3.50
CA LEU A 157 15.40 -26.29 -4.64
C LEU A 157 16.59 -25.41 -4.20
N GLY A 158 17.20 -25.73 -3.06
CA GLY A 158 18.30 -24.98 -2.47
C GLY A 158 17.92 -23.72 -1.69
N PHE A 159 16.64 -23.53 -1.42
CA PHE A 159 16.18 -22.46 -0.53
C PHE A 159 16.17 -22.92 0.93
N GLU A 160 16.64 -22.04 1.78
CA GLU A 160 16.48 -22.14 3.22
C GLU A 160 15.19 -21.41 3.56
N VAL A 161 14.19 -22.14 4.05
CA VAL A 161 12.86 -21.58 4.35
C VAL A 161 12.61 -21.72 5.84
N SER A 162 12.12 -20.66 6.49
CA SER A 162 11.74 -20.69 7.89
C SER A 162 10.48 -21.55 8.09
N PRO A 163 10.54 -22.63 8.87
CA PRO A 163 9.39 -23.47 9.15
C PRO A 163 8.30 -22.74 9.97
N ASN A 164 7.06 -23.16 9.78
CA ASN A 164 5.90 -22.62 10.50
C ASN A 164 5.64 -23.41 11.81
N TYR A 165 6.48 -23.25 12.80
CA TYR A 165 6.35 -23.97 14.08
C TYR A 165 5.13 -23.56 14.93
N SER A 166 4.42 -22.50 14.56
CA SER A 166 3.29 -21.96 15.34
C SER A 166 1.93 -22.25 14.71
N ASP A 167 1.87 -23.05 13.66
CA ASP A 167 0.64 -23.38 12.90
C ASP A 167 -0.15 -22.14 12.43
N LYS A 168 0.54 -21.03 12.24
CA LYS A 168 -0.05 -19.81 11.66
C LYS A 168 -0.49 -20.08 10.23
N ALA A 169 -1.48 -19.36 9.73
CA ALA A 169 -2.03 -19.59 8.41
C ALA A 169 -0.98 -19.45 7.28
N VAL A 170 -0.99 -20.39 6.36
CA VAL A 170 -0.28 -20.35 5.07
C VAL A 170 -1.34 -20.26 3.98
N LEU A 171 -1.39 -19.15 3.24
CA LEU A 171 -2.45 -18.86 2.28
C LEU A 171 -1.88 -18.78 0.87
N HIS A 172 -2.45 -19.57 -0.04
CA HIS A 172 -2.03 -19.60 -1.44
C HIS A 172 -3.22 -19.26 -2.36
N TYR A 173 -3.08 -18.21 -3.14
CA TYR A 173 -4.10 -17.72 -4.06
C TYR A 173 -3.62 -17.81 -5.50
N ASP A 174 -4.37 -18.51 -6.34
CA ASP A 174 -4.13 -18.61 -7.78
C ASP A 174 -5.25 -17.91 -8.56
N THR A 175 -4.85 -17.02 -9.48
CA THR A 175 -5.77 -16.24 -10.29
C THR A 175 -5.61 -16.47 -11.80
N GLU A 176 -4.74 -17.41 -12.20
CA GLU A 176 -4.37 -17.58 -13.62
C GLU A 176 -4.53 -19.03 -14.11
N GLN A 177 -4.14 -20.01 -13.30
CA GLN A 177 -4.12 -21.41 -13.73
C GLN A 177 -5.52 -22.02 -13.77
N SER A 178 -5.66 -23.18 -14.45
CA SER A 178 -6.87 -23.98 -14.33
C SER A 178 -6.95 -24.66 -12.97
N GLU A 179 -8.17 -24.95 -12.50
CA GLU A 179 -8.41 -25.66 -11.26
C GLU A 179 -7.66 -26.98 -11.15
N PHE A 180 -7.63 -27.75 -12.24
CA PHE A 180 -6.88 -29.00 -12.32
C PHE A 180 -5.36 -28.79 -12.15
N GLN A 181 -4.79 -27.74 -12.76
CA GLN A 181 -3.37 -27.44 -12.63
C GLN A 181 -3.01 -27.00 -11.22
N LEU A 182 -3.85 -26.19 -10.58
CA LEU A 182 -3.70 -25.77 -9.19
C LEU A 182 -3.77 -26.99 -8.24
N PHE A 183 -4.74 -27.90 -8.43
CA PHE A 183 -4.83 -29.16 -7.68
C PHE A 183 -3.58 -30.02 -7.86
N LYS A 184 -3.06 -30.11 -9.08
CA LYS A 184 -1.81 -30.85 -9.37
C LYS A 184 -0.60 -30.24 -8.65
N ASN A 185 -0.51 -28.91 -8.58
CA ASN A 185 0.55 -28.20 -7.87
C ASN A 185 0.42 -28.39 -6.35
N LEU A 186 -0.77 -28.28 -5.79
CA LEU A 186 -1.08 -28.59 -4.40
C LEU A 186 -0.65 -30.03 -4.07
N SER A 187 -1.07 -31.00 -4.87
CA SER A 187 -0.72 -32.43 -4.68
C SER A 187 0.80 -32.67 -4.72
N LYS A 188 1.51 -31.97 -5.59
CA LYS A 188 2.98 -32.04 -5.64
C LYS A 188 3.62 -31.45 -4.39
N THR A 189 3.10 -30.33 -3.89
CA THR A 189 3.58 -29.70 -2.65
C THR A 189 3.43 -30.66 -1.46
N ILE A 190 2.25 -31.24 -1.30
CA ILE A 190 1.96 -32.19 -0.21
C ILE A 190 2.80 -33.46 -0.34
N LYS A 191 2.96 -33.99 -1.54
CA LYS A 191 3.84 -35.13 -1.80
C LYS A 191 5.31 -34.83 -1.49
N ARG A 192 5.78 -33.61 -1.76
CA ARG A 192 7.18 -33.18 -1.49
C ARG A 192 7.52 -33.24 0.00
N ILE A 193 6.57 -32.96 0.87
CA ILE A 193 6.72 -33.04 2.33
C ILE A 193 6.33 -34.40 2.92
N GLY A 194 5.86 -35.34 2.10
CA GLY A 194 5.49 -36.69 2.55
C GLY A 194 4.19 -36.77 3.36
N LEU A 195 3.36 -35.71 3.36
CA LEU A 195 2.10 -35.72 4.08
C LEU A 195 0.98 -36.40 3.26
N PRO A 196 0.00 -37.03 3.93
CA PRO A 196 -1.17 -37.63 3.28
C PRO A 196 -2.21 -36.60 2.81
N ALA A 197 -2.24 -35.43 3.47
CA ALA A 197 -3.19 -34.34 3.20
C ALA A 197 -2.56 -32.99 3.61
N PRO A 198 -3.10 -31.86 3.11
CA PRO A 198 -2.70 -30.54 3.59
C PRO A 198 -2.98 -30.40 5.10
N PRO A 199 -2.07 -29.79 5.87
CA PRO A 199 -2.35 -29.46 7.26
C PRO A 199 -3.45 -28.38 7.37
N ASP A 200 -4.14 -28.33 8.51
CA ASP A 200 -5.31 -27.46 8.75
C ASP A 200 -5.03 -25.96 8.62
N PHE A 201 -3.78 -25.55 8.74
CA PHE A 201 -3.35 -24.17 8.61
C PHE A 201 -2.92 -23.78 7.18
N TYR A 202 -2.90 -24.73 6.24
CA TYR A 202 -2.56 -24.46 4.83
C TYR A 202 -3.80 -24.46 3.93
N HIS A 203 -4.06 -23.34 3.29
CA HIS A 203 -5.22 -23.14 2.43
C HIS A 203 -4.82 -22.66 1.04
N THR A 204 -5.35 -23.32 0.03
CA THR A 204 -5.14 -22.97 -1.40
C THR A 204 -6.47 -22.59 -2.04
N PHE A 205 -6.52 -21.45 -2.71
CA PHE A 205 -7.75 -20.86 -3.27
C PHE A 205 -7.64 -20.66 -4.78
N TYR A 206 -8.62 -21.20 -5.52
CA TYR A 206 -8.79 -21.00 -6.95
C TYR A 206 -9.68 -19.78 -7.21
N LEU A 207 -9.06 -18.68 -7.60
CA LEU A 207 -9.76 -17.40 -7.82
C LEU A 207 -9.87 -17.01 -9.30
N ALA A 208 -9.41 -17.84 -10.23
CA ALA A 208 -9.40 -17.52 -11.66
C ALA A 208 -10.80 -17.16 -12.24
N PRO A 209 -11.93 -17.82 -11.84
CA PRO A 209 -13.24 -17.48 -12.37
C PRO A 209 -13.80 -16.14 -11.86
N MET A 210 -13.25 -15.61 -10.77
CA MET A 210 -13.79 -14.41 -10.12
C MET A 210 -13.37 -13.14 -10.86
N SER A 211 -14.23 -12.12 -10.82
CA SER A 211 -13.86 -10.78 -11.23
C SER A 211 -12.74 -10.21 -10.35
N ARG A 212 -11.98 -9.25 -10.87
CA ARG A 212 -10.92 -8.60 -10.12
C ARG A 212 -11.37 -8.03 -8.78
N LYS A 213 -12.56 -7.41 -8.72
CA LYS A 213 -13.10 -6.83 -7.48
C LYS A 213 -13.40 -7.91 -6.44
N GLU A 214 -13.96 -9.02 -6.88
CA GLU A 214 -14.23 -10.18 -6.03
C GLU A 214 -12.93 -10.80 -5.52
N ARG A 215 -11.91 -11.00 -6.39
CA ARG A 215 -10.59 -11.52 -5.97
C ARG A 215 -9.98 -10.69 -4.85
N ILE A 216 -9.96 -9.35 -5.00
CA ILE A 216 -9.42 -8.44 -3.97
C ILE A 216 -10.18 -8.54 -2.66
N SER A 217 -11.53 -8.61 -2.72
CA SER A 217 -12.36 -8.79 -1.52
C SER A 217 -12.08 -10.13 -0.85
N MET A 218 -12.09 -11.23 -1.63
CA MET A 218 -11.86 -12.58 -1.12
C MET A 218 -10.48 -12.74 -0.47
N ILE A 219 -9.42 -12.20 -1.08
CA ILE A 219 -8.08 -12.24 -0.50
C ILE A 219 -8.08 -11.51 0.85
N ARG A 220 -8.58 -10.27 0.90
CA ARG A 220 -8.61 -9.48 2.14
C ARG A 220 -9.44 -10.14 3.23
N ASP A 221 -10.65 -10.57 2.89
CA ASP A 221 -11.60 -11.11 3.86
C ASP A 221 -11.14 -12.50 4.37
N SER A 222 -10.52 -13.32 3.51
CA SER A 222 -9.91 -14.58 3.92
C SER A 222 -8.64 -14.39 4.74
N MET A 223 -7.79 -13.41 4.44
CA MET A 223 -6.64 -13.09 5.29
C MET A 223 -7.07 -12.70 6.70
N ASP A 224 -8.09 -11.86 6.85
CA ASP A 224 -8.63 -11.48 8.14
C ASP A 224 -9.19 -12.70 8.89
N LEU A 225 -10.01 -13.52 8.21
CA LEU A 225 -10.59 -14.74 8.77
C LEU A 225 -9.52 -15.71 9.29
N TYR A 226 -8.52 -16.03 8.48
CA TYR A 226 -7.50 -17.01 8.83
C TYR A 226 -6.46 -16.47 9.80
N TYR A 227 -6.20 -15.17 9.80
CA TYR A 227 -5.43 -14.53 10.86
C TYR A 227 -6.04 -14.80 12.25
N HIS A 228 -7.32 -14.55 12.40
CA HIS A 228 -8.02 -14.80 13.68
C HIS A 228 -8.13 -16.29 14.02
N ARG A 229 -8.33 -17.14 13.02
CA ARG A 229 -8.48 -18.58 13.22
C ARG A 229 -7.20 -19.26 13.68
N HIS A 230 -6.05 -18.87 13.14
CA HIS A 230 -4.74 -19.49 13.40
C HIS A 230 -3.80 -18.62 14.25
N GLY A 231 -4.28 -17.51 14.81
CA GLY A 231 -3.48 -16.62 15.65
C GLY A 231 -2.38 -15.87 14.87
N GLY A 232 -2.52 -15.75 13.56
CA GLY A 232 -1.59 -15.05 12.68
C GLY A 232 -1.46 -15.68 11.30
N ILE A 233 -0.69 -15.02 10.42
CA ILE A 233 -0.36 -15.52 9.09
C ILE A 233 1.16 -15.65 9.00
N HIS A 234 1.64 -16.82 8.59
CA HIS A 234 3.07 -17.07 8.38
C HIS A 234 3.50 -16.70 6.96
N LEU A 235 2.71 -17.08 5.95
CA LEU A 235 3.05 -16.88 4.55
C LEU A 235 1.80 -16.63 3.70
N VAL A 236 1.88 -15.67 2.79
CA VAL A 236 0.86 -15.46 1.75
C VAL A 236 1.53 -15.55 0.39
N VAL A 237 1.01 -16.40 -0.48
CA VAL A 237 1.43 -16.54 -1.86
C VAL A 237 0.33 -16.09 -2.80
N LEU A 238 0.66 -15.15 -3.70
CA LEU A 238 -0.25 -14.64 -4.72
C LEU A 238 0.34 -14.96 -6.10
N GLU A 239 -0.24 -15.91 -6.83
CA GLU A 239 0.13 -16.17 -8.24
C GLU A 239 -0.64 -15.22 -9.16
N ALA A 240 0.06 -14.67 -10.18
CA ALA A 240 -0.45 -13.74 -11.17
C ALA A 240 -0.99 -12.40 -10.61
N LEU A 241 -0.16 -11.71 -9.84
CA LEU A 241 -0.46 -10.39 -9.28
C LEU A 241 -0.93 -9.36 -10.33
N GLN A 242 -0.53 -9.50 -11.59
CA GLN A 242 -0.93 -8.62 -12.70
C GLN A 242 -2.46 -8.55 -12.86
N THR A 243 -3.16 -9.64 -12.58
CA THR A 243 -4.63 -9.69 -12.67
C THR A 243 -5.32 -8.88 -11.58
N LEU A 244 -4.59 -8.49 -10.54
CA LEU A 244 -5.04 -7.65 -9.43
C LEU A 244 -4.68 -6.17 -9.62
N SER A 245 -3.74 -5.85 -10.54
CA SER A 245 -3.30 -4.47 -10.77
C SER A 245 -4.28 -3.68 -11.65
N VAL A 246 -4.38 -2.36 -11.43
CA VAL A 246 -5.11 -1.44 -12.31
C VAL A 246 -4.12 -0.83 -13.28
N ARG A 247 -4.41 -0.83 -14.58
CA ARG A 247 -3.74 0.09 -15.51
C ARG A 247 -3.96 1.53 -15.03
N PRO A 248 -2.96 2.43 -15.17
CA PRO A 248 -2.99 3.77 -14.55
C PRO A 248 -3.95 4.76 -15.22
N MET A 249 -5.13 4.33 -15.68
CA MET A 249 -6.12 5.18 -16.35
C MET A 249 -7.38 5.49 -15.53
N MET A 250 -7.43 5.21 -14.24
CA MET A 250 -8.55 5.66 -13.40
C MET A 250 -8.12 6.12 -12.01
N LYS A 251 -8.62 7.32 -11.67
CA LYS A 251 -8.53 8.06 -10.41
C LYS A 251 -8.26 7.18 -9.17
N ARG A 252 -7.18 7.53 -8.48
CA ARG A 252 -6.71 6.97 -7.20
C ARG A 252 -7.83 6.92 -6.16
N LYS A 253 -8.55 5.80 -6.06
CA LYS A 253 -9.20 5.40 -4.81
C LYS A 253 -8.22 4.51 -4.06
N ALA A 254 -8.01 4.81 -2.78
CA ALA A 254 -7.00 4.22 -1.93
C ALA A 254 -7.00 2.69 -1.99
N LEU A 255 -5.97 2.13 -2.62
CA LEU A 255 -5.57 0.75 -2.41
C LEU A 255 -4.85 0.66 -1.05
N PRO A 256 -4.97 -0.44 -0.32
CA PRO A 256 -4.17 -0.68 0.88
C PRO A 256 -2.67 -0.45 0.61
N LEU A 257 -1.92 -0.01 1.60
CA LEU A 257 -0.52 0.43 1.45
C LEU A 257 0.36 -0.63 0.77
N TRP A 258 0.13 -1.91 1.05
CA TRP A 258 0.84 -3.04 0.47
C TRP A 258 0.55 -3.28 -1.03
N MET A 259 -0.62 -2.83 -1.56
CA MET A 259 -0.90 -2.85 -3.01
C MET A 259 -0.31 -1.64 -3.76
N LYS A 260 0.21 -0.62 -3.06
CA LYS A 260 0.81 0.57 -3.69
C LYS A 260 2.23 0.34 -4.22
N CYS A 261 2.90 -0.71 -3.77
CA CYS A 261 4.27 -1.04 -4.20
C CYS A 261 4.37 -1.58 -5.64
N THR A 262 3.26 -1.74 -6.37
CA THR A 262 3.21 -2.32 -7.72
C THR A 262 3.17 -1.30 -8.86
N ALA A 263 3.48 -0.02 -8.62
CA ALA A 263 3.66 0.95 -9.69
C ALA A 263 5.07 0.81 -10.30
N TRP A 264 5.23 -0.16 -11.20
CA TRP A 264 6.46 -0.32 -11.98
C TRP A 264 6.46 0.61 -13.20
N PRO A 265 7.63 1.14 -13.61
CA PRO A 265 7.74 2.00 -14.79
C PRO A 265 7.44 1.24 -16.09
N GLU A 266 6.81 1.94 -17.04
CA GLU A 266 6.27 1.41 -18.32
C GLU A 266 7.32 0.87 -19.32
N SER A 267 8.60 0.78 -18.97
CA SER A 267 9.69 0.48 -19.91
C SER A 267 10.07 -1.01 -20.04
N THR A 268 9.41 -1.92 -19.33
CA THR A 268 9.71 -3.36 -19.43
C THR A 268 8.62 -4.09 -20.19
N LYS A 269 9.03 -4.90 -21.17
CA LYS A 269 8.18 -5.84 -21.93
C LYS A 269 7.27 -6.62 -20.97
N PRO A 270 6.03 -6.97 -21.37
CA PRO A 270 5.10 -7.66 -20.50
C PRO A 270 5.73 -8.94 -19.94
N VAL A 271 5.96 -8.96 -18.63
CA VAL A 271 6.31 -10.16 -17.90
C VAL A 271 5.04 -11.00 -17.84
N SER A 272 5.07 -12.20 -18.39
CA SER A 272 3.86 -13.02 -18.62
C SER A 272 3.19 -13.50 -17.33
N SER A 273 3.88 -13.52 -16.18
CA SER A 273 3.29 -13.78 -14.87
C SER A 273 4.24 -13.34 -13.74
N VAL A 274 3.65 -12.87 -12.65
CA VAL A 274 4.34 -12.44 -11.41
C VAL A 274 3.76 -13.22 -10.25
N CYS A 275 4.60 -13.88 -9.47
CA CYS A 275 4.24 -14.47 -8.19
C CYS A 275 4.77 -13.58 -7.08
N CYS A 276 3.94 -13.21 -6.13
CA CYS A 276 4.35 -12.43 -4.97
C CYS A 276 4.17 -13.25 -3.69
N ILE A 277 5.17 -13.18 -2.85
CA ILE A 277 5.19 -13.81 -1.53
C ILE A 277 5.22 -12.68 -0.51
N LEU A 278 4.21 -12.64 0.33
CA LEU A 278 4.11 -11.72 1.46
C LEU A 278 4.47 -12.49 2.73
N CYS A 279 5.40 -11.94 3.48
CA CYS A 279 5.75 -12.42 4.81
C CYS A 279 5.21 -11.37 5.80
N PRO A 280 4.02 -11.59 6.40
CA PRO A 280 3.41 -10.65 7.35
C PRO A 280 4.25 -10.48 8.62
N THR A 281 4.01 -9.40 9.36
CA THR A 281 4.58 -9.16 10.71
C THR A 281 4.29 -10.30 11.68
N GLU A 282 5.18 -10.48 12.64
CA GLU A 282 4.96 -11.34 13.81
C GLU A 282 3.80 -10.86 14.68
#